data_d1dbb4d5ce755dc9e4dfa83378e9a304
#
_entry.id   d1dbb4d5ce755dc9e4dfa83378e9a304
#
_cell.length_a   1.000
_cell.length_b   1.000
_cell.length_c   1.000
_cell.angle_alpha   90.00
_cell.angle_beta   90.00
_cell.angle_gamma   90.00
#
_symmetry.space_group_name_H-M   'P 1'
#
loop_
_entity.id
_entity.type
_entity.pdbx_description
1 polymer ?
#
loop_
_entity_poly.entity_id
_entity_poly.type
_entity_poly.pdbx_seq_one_letter_code
_entity_poly.pdbx_strand_id
1 'polypeptide(L)'
;DRDAYNLHVQNYPLTIEEAFLNTKSARFDNSLLNAQRSRILSSKDYRSQIQQGYLDWEFDGEDKYIVKWRPHPDGPFKILHHPEPEYKDLDIGGIDSYDQDQAGASDSLGSAIIYRRFLDTDHPSDMVIAEYTDRPAKKEDFWDGCLRLAAYYNAKMLVEYTKIGILDYFKRMNALHYLKEKPESAHNPGTKTRNRYGVHMNKQVKSLMEDLMDDYIRENAEDIWFMDLLDELSAYGTKNTDRAIAFGLCLIHNIDNYRIQAKPKEEEIDIGFNKYVRGKDGVPRLVDVMSKGDQSYFF
;
A
#
# COMPACT_ATOMS: atom_id res chain seq x y z
N ASP A 1 20.97 -30.19 2.75
CA ASP A 1 20.60 -29.35 3.90
C ASP A 1 21.13 -27.93 3.64
N ARG A 2 20.20 -26.99 3.45
CA ARG A 2 20.51 -25.61 3.05
C ARG A 2 21.26 -24.84 4.15
N ASP A 3 20.95 -25.14 5.40
CA ASP A 3 21.62 -24.52 6.56
C ASP A 3 23.07 -24.97 6.66
N ALA A 4 23.35 -26.23 6.36
CA ALA A 4 24.71 -26.75 6.30
C ALA A 4 25.52 -26.13 5.15
N TYR A 5 24.88 -25.91 3.98
CA TYR A 5 25.49 -25.21 2.85
C TYR A 5 25.79 -23.74 3.20
N ASN A 6 24.82 -23.02 3.74
CA ASN A 6 24.97 -21.62 4.12
C ASN A 6 26.06 -21.44 5.19
N LEU A 7 26.12 -22.36 6.18
CA LEU A 7 27.18 -22.37 7.19
C LEU A 7 28.55 -22.65 6.59
N HIS A 8 28.63 -23.53 5.59
CA HIS A 8 29.87 -23.81 4.87
C HIS A 8 30.36 -22.60 4.11
N VAL A 9 29.48 -21.97 3.33
CA VAL A 9 29.76 -20.76 2.53
C VAL A 9 30.17 -19.59 3.43
N GLN A 10 29.54 -19.41 4.59
CA GLN A 10 29.93 -18.38 5.56
C GLN A 10 31.33 -18.59 6.12
N ASN A 11 31.74 -19.85 6.38
CA ASN A 11 33.06 -20.18 6.91
C ASN A 11 34.14 -20.13 5.83
N TYR A 12 33.78 -20.32 4.56
CA TYR A 12 34.68 -20.34 3.41
C TYR A 12 34.08 -19.52 2.25
N PRO A 13 33.93 -18.21 2.47
CA PRO A 13 33.26 -17.36 1.47
C PRO A 13 34.16 -17.17 0.24
N LEU A 14 33.59 -17.28 -0.94
CA LEU A 14 34.20 -16.95 -2.21
C LEU A 14 33.98 -15.48 -2.59
N THR A 15 32.93 -14.87 -2.01
CA THR A 15 32.61 -13.45 -2.22
C THR A 15 32.40 -12.73 -0.89
N ILE A 16 32.42 -11.40 -0.92
CA ILE A 16 32.18 -10.56 0.27
C ILE A 16 30.75 -10.78 0.78
N GLU A 17 29.79 -10.94 -0.11
CA GLU A 17 28.38 -11.20 0.24
C GLU A 17 28.23 -12.51 0.98
N GLU A 18 28.95 -13.56 0.55
CA GLU A 18 28.94 -14.86 1.23
C GLU A 18 29.51 -14.80 2.66
N ALA A 19 30.51 -13.94 2.90
CA ALA A 19 31.10 -13.75 4.24
C ALA A 19 30.11 -13.15 5.25
N PHE A 20 29.09 -12.44 4.77
CA PHE A 20 28.06 -11.81 5.59
C PHE A 20 26.73 -12.59 5.65
N LEU A 21 26.67 -13.81 5.09
CA LEU A 21 25.53 -14.69 5.27
C LEU A 21 25.39 -15.09 6.76
N ASN A 22 24.47 -14.41 7.44
CA ASN A 22 24.24 -14.64 8.87
C ASN A 22 23.23 -15.78 9.06
N THR A 23 23.76 -17.01 9.19
CA THR A 23 22.95 -18.24 9.21
C THR A 23 22.25 -18.53 10.54
N LYS A 24 22.60 -17.85 11.62
CA LYS A 24 22.11 -18.20 12.98
C LYS A 24 21.03 -17.29 13.54
N SER A 25 20.67 -16.17 12.88
CA SER A 25 19.69 -15.22 13.42
C SER A 25 18.69 -14.66 12.38
N ALA A 26 18.87 -14.93 11.11
CA ALA A 26 17.96 -14.45 10.08
C ALA A 26 16.66 -15.25 10.09
N ARG A 27 15.52 -14.55 10.24
CA ARG A 27 14.19 -15.19 10.18
C ARG A 27 13.83 -15.63 8.76
N PHE A 28 14.32 -14.89 7.74
CA PHE A 28 14.04 -15.10 6.32
C PHE A 28 15.27 -15.52 5.53
N ASP A 29 15.06 -15.99 4.29
CA ASP A 29 16.14 -16.37 3.39
C ASP A 29 16.90 -15.17 2.84
N ASN A 30 17.98 -14.81 3.51
CA ASN A 30 18.84 -13.70 3.10
C ASN A 30 19.50 -13.89 1.73
N SER A 31 19.59 -15.12 1.22
CA SER A 31 20.19 -15.35 -0.10
C SER A 31 19.28 -14.80 -1.22
N LEU A 32 17.96 -14.99 -1.08
CA LEU A 32 16.97 -14.44 -2.03
C LEU A 32 16.90 -12.91 -1.95
N LEU A 33 16.85 -12.37 -0.73
CA LEU A 33 16.81 -10.92 -0.51
C LEU A 33 18.08 -10.22 -1.05
N ASN A 34 19.25 -10.79 -0.83
CA ASN A 34 20.51 -10.26 -1.35
C ASN A 34 20.64 -10.39 -2.88
N ALA A 35 20.12 -11.47 -3.46
CA ALA A 35 20.06 -11.62 -4.92
C ALA A 35 19.22 -10.51 -5.55
N GLN A 36 18.04 -10.23 -5.01
CA GLN A 36 17.16 -9.14 -5.47
C GLN A 36 17.82 -7.77 -5.26
N ARG A 37 18.45 -7.55 -4.10
CA ARG A 37 19.21 -6.33 -3.83
C ARG A 37 20.29 -6.08 -4.87
N SER A 38 21.08 -7.11 -5.19
CA SER A 38 22.16 -7.04 -6.18
C SER A 38 21.60 -6.74 -7.57
N ARG A 39 20.45 -7.34 -7.93
CA ARG A 39 19.75 -7.07 -9.19
C ARG A 39 19.35 -5.60 -9.31
N ILE A 40 18.72 -5.03 -8.26
CA ILE A 40 18.32 -3.62 -8.24
C ILE A 40 19.57 -2.70 -8.34
N LEU A 41 20.63 -2.99 -7.59
CA LEU A 41 21.84 -2.17 -7.59
C LEU A 41 22.61 -2.23 -8.91
N SER A 42 22.56 -3.34 -9.63
CA SER A 42 23.28 -3.54 -10.89
C SER A 42 22.69 -2.77 -12.08
N SER A 43 21.41 -2.37 -11.99
CA SER A 43 20.71 -1.68 -13.08
C SER A 43 20.25 -0.27 -12.67
N LYS A 44 20.62 0.72 -13.50
CA LYS A 44 20.10 2.08 -13.34
C LYS A 44 18.59 2.14 -13.64
N ASP A 45 18.13 1.34 -14.59
CA ASP A 45 16.73 1.32 -15.02
C ASP A 45 15.82 0.84 -13.91
N TYR A 46 16.24 -0.16 -13.13
CA TYR A 46 15.50 -0.61 -11.95
C TYR A 46 15.35 0.50 -10.90
N ARG A 47 16.43 1.22 -10.61
CA ARG A 47 16.41 2.30 -9.61
C ARG A 47 15.57 3.49 -10.03
N SER A 48 15.44 3.74 -11.33
CA SER A 48 14.66 4.85 -11.87
C SER A 48 13.15 4.59 -11.92
N GLN A 49 12.69 3.37 -11.70
CA GLN A 49 11.26 3.03 -11.73
C GLN A 49 10.51 3.54 -10.51
N ILE A 50 11.18 3.62 -9.36
CA ILE A 50 10.55 4.17 -8.15
C ILE A 50 10.60 5.69 -8.22
N GLN A 51 9.42 6.30 -8.28
CA GLN A 51 9.23 7.73 -8.24
C GLN A 51 9.10 8.21 -6.79
N GLN A 52 9.73 9.32 -6.46
CA GLN A 52 9.64 9.96 -5.16
C GLN A 52 8.88 11.28 -5.26
N GLY A 53 8.07 11.62 -4.23
CA GLY A 53 7.27 12.84 -4.28
C GLY A 53 6.35 13.06 -3.10
N TYR A 54 5.38 13.94 -3.29
CA TYR A 54 4.34 14.31 -2.35
C TYR A 54 2.97 13.85 -2.84
N LEU A 55 2.11 13.52 -1.90
CA LEU A 55 0.67 13.38 -2.10
C LEU A 55 0.00 14.56 -1.42
N ASP A 56 -0.66 15.41 -2.18
CA ASP A 56 -1.28 16.63 -1.67
C ASP A 56 -2.79 16.61 -1.87
N TRP A 57 -3.53 17.12 -0.87
CA TRP A 57 -4.95 17.38 -1.01
C TRP A 57 -5.18 18.55 -1.97
N GLU A 58 -6.02 18.33 -2.96
CA GLU A 58 -6.44 19.36 -3.91
C GLU A 58 -7.97 19.40 -4.01
N PHE A 59 -8.51 20.60 -4.12
CA PHE A 59 -9.94 20.79 -4.31
C PHE A 59 -10.28 20.61 -5.78
N ASP A 60 -11.21 19.72 -6.10
CA ASP A 60 -11.56 19.37 -7.50
C ASP A 60 -12.52 20.36 -8.18
N GLY A 61 -13.05 21.32 -7.42
CA GLY A 61 -14.03 22.29 -7.91
C GLY A 61 -15.50 21.82 -7.81
N GLU A 62 -15.74 20.57 -7.39
CA GLU A 62 -17.07 19.96 -7.24
C GLU A 62 -17.40 19.62 -5.75
N ASP A 63 -16.94 20.46 -4.83
CA ASP A 63 -17.09 20.27 -3.37
C ASP A 63 -16.40 19.00 -2.82
N LYS A 64 -15.37 18.49 -3.52
CA LYS A 64 -14.60 17.33 -3.08
C LYS A 64 -13.11 17.63 -3.00
N TYR A 65 -12.46 16.98 -2.06
CA TYR A 65 -11.01 16.90 -2.01
C TYR A 65 -10.55 15.60 -2.64
N ILE A 66 -9.58 15.70 -3.54
CA ILE A 66 -8.87 14.58 -4.15
C ILE A 66 -7.40 14.64 -3.77
N VAL A 67 -6.72 13.51 -3.83
CA VAL A 67 -5.28 13.46 -3.62
C VAL A 67 -4.58 13.42 -4.96
N LYS A 68 -3.62 14.34 -5.15
CA LYS A 68 -2.78 14.37 -6.35
C LYS A 68 -1.32 14.08 -6.05
N TRP A 69 -0.69 13.37 -6.97
CA TRP A 69 0.73 13.11 -6.96
C TRP A 69 1.52 14.27 -7.51
N ARG A 70 2.59 14.64 -6.81
CA ARG A 70 3.55 15.65 -7.25
C ARG A 70 4.97 15.11 -7.09
N PRO A 71 5.67 14.76 -8.21
CA PRO A 71 7.04 14.28 -8.16
C PRO A 71 7.98 15.30 -7.51
N HIS A 72 8.82 14.83 -6.59
CA HIS A 72 9.84 15.65 -5.93
C HIS A 72 10.89 14.76 -5.28
N PRO A 73 12.21 15.03 -5.46
CA PRO A 73 13.29 14.15 -4.97
C PRO A 73 13.33 14.02 -3.43
N ASP A 74 12.81 14.99 -2.70
CA ASP A 74 12.79 14.99 -1.24
C ASP A 74 11.41 14.62 -0.67
N GLY A 75 10.49 14.14 -1.51
CA GLY A 75 9.15 13.73 -1.05
C GLY A 75 9.22 12.45 -0.21
N PRO A 76 8.35 12.30 0.80
CA PRO A 76 8.38 11.13 1.68
C PRO A 76 7.68 9.90 1.10
N PHE A 77 6.94 10.05 0.00
CA PHE A 77 6.25 8.96 -0.66
C PHE A 77 7.11 8.40 -1.79
N LYS A 78 7.20 7.07 -1.87
CA LYS A 78 7.84 6.35 -2.96
C LYS A 78 6.79 5.51 -3.69
N ILE A 79 6.71 5.65 -5.00
CA ILE A 79 5.71 4.99 -5.85
C ILE A 79 6.42 4.24 -6.97
N LEU A 80 6.14 2.95 -7.10
CA LEU A 80 6.54 2.10 -8.22
C LEU A 80 5.44 2.08 -9.28
N HIS A 81 4.18 1.85 -8.88
CA HIS A 81 3.03 1.86 -9.77
C HIS A 81 1.91 2.73 -9.21
N HIS A 82 1.36 3.58 -10.06
CA HIS A 82 0.19 4.40 -9.74
C HIS A 82 -1.09 3.55 -9.67
N PRO A 83 -2.16 4.06 -9.03
CA PRO A 83 -3.41 3.33 -8.92
C PRO A 83 -4.03 3.04 -10.29
N GLU A 84 -4.68 1.88 -10.42
CA GLU A 84 -5.44 1.48 -11.60
C GLU A 84 -6.93 1.56 -11.31
N PRO A 85 -7.60 2.64 -11.73
CA PRO A 85 -8.98 2.92 -11.35
C PRO A 85 -10.01 1.94 -11.94
N GLU A 86 -9.60 1.13 -12.92
CA GLU A 86 -10.46 0.14 -13.58
C GLU A 86 -10.82 -1.04 -12.66
N TYR A 87 -9.98 -1.32 -11.67
CA TYR A 87 -10.16 -2.45 -10.77
C TYR A 87 -10.62 -1.99 -9.39
N LYS A 88 -11.56 -2.73 -8.84
CA LYS A 88 -12.03 -2.51 -7.47
C LYS A 88 -11.26 -3.42 -6.50
N ASP A 89 -10.86 -2.87 -5.36
CA ASP A 89 -10.14 -3.58 -4.30
C ASP A 89 -8.84 -4.27 -4.79
N LEU A 90 -8.21 -3.76 -5.85
CA LEU A 90 -6.94 -4.25 -6.37
C LEU A 90 -5.81 -3.90 -5.42
N ASP A 91 -5.73 -2.65 -5.01
CA ASP A 91 -4.71 -2.14 -4.13
C ASP A 91 -5.22 -2.14 -2.69
N ILE A 92 -4.42 -2.70 -1.78
CA ILE A 92 -4.70 -2.77 -0.34
C ILE A 92 -3.48 -2.28 0.44
N GLY A 93 -3.65 -1.96 1.71
CA GLY A 93 -2.51 -1.48 2.48
C GLY A 93 -2.40 -2.02 3.88
N GLY A 94 -1.22 -1.84 4.45
CA GLY A 94 -0.87 -2.09 5.84
C GLY A 94 -0.20 -0.86 6.45
N ILE A 95 -0.49 -0.57 7.72
CA ILE A 95 0.12 0.53 8.45
C ILE A 95 0.65 0.04 9.79
N ASP A 96 1.94 0.22 10.01
CA ASP A 96 2.56 0.21 11.32
C ASP A 96 2.75 1.66 11.79
N SER A 97 1.98 2.07 12.80
CA SER A 97 1.90 3.45 13.27
C SER A 97 2.57 3.61 14.64
N TYR A 98 2.64 4.83 15.11
CA TYR A 98 3.07 5.19 16.45
C TYR A 98 2.11 6.21 17.06
N ASP A 99 2.04 6.24 18.42
CA ASP A 99 1.11 7.12 19.15
C ASP A 99 1.81 8.28 19.89
N GLN A 100 3.13 8.35 19.84
CA GLN A 100 3.91 9.39 20.52
C GLN A 100 4.54 10.34 19.51
N ASP A 101 4.48 11.64 19.79
CA ASP A 101 5.25 12.64 19.06
C ASP A 101 6.75 12.36 19.23
N GLN A 102 7.57 12.93 18.35
CA GLN A 102 9.01 12.73 18.38
C GLN A 102 9.60 13.20 19.71
N ALA A 103 9.73 12.29 20.66
CA ALA A 103 10.49 12.49 21.89
C ALA A 103 11.86 11.84 21.68
N GLY A 104 12.93 12.62 21.79
CA GLY A 104 14.29 12.23 21.48
C GLY A 104 14.66 10.84 22.01
N ALA A 105 15.31 10.03 21.20
CA ALA A 105 15.85 8.67 21.39
C ALA A 105 15.02 7.47 20.86
N SER A 106 13.88 7.62 20.22
CA SER A 106 13.23 6.50 19.54
C SER A 106 13.56 6.55 18.05
N ASP A 107 14.27 5.55 17.54
CA ASP A 107 14.56 5.36 16.11
C ASP A 107 13.37 4.70 15.35
N SER A 108 12.24 4.44 16.03
CA SER A 108 11.05 3.85 15.41
C SER A 108 10.39 4.87 14.50
N LEU A 109 10.18 4.50 13.27
CA LEU A 109 9.44 5.26 12.25
C LEU A 109 7.98 4.79 12.23
N GLY A 110 7.13 5.49 11.50
CA GLY A 110 5.87 4.94 11.05
C GLY A 110 6.03 4.49 9.61
N SER A 111 5.33 3.43 9.22
CA SER A 111 5.35 2.93 7.86
C SER A 111 3.94 2.59 7.37
N ALA A 112 3.64 2.97 6.13
CA ALA A 112 2.45 2.59 5.41
C ALA A 112 2.85 2.05 4.03
N ILE A 113 2.37 0.87 3.68
CA ILE A 113 2.69 0.19 2.44
C ILE A 113 1.39 -0.07 1.66
N ILE A 114 1.45 0.11 0.35
CA ILE A 114 0.43 -0.35 -0.58
C ILE A 114 0.92 -1.57 -1.31
N TYR A 115 0.09 -2.59 -1.30
CA TYR A 115 0.30 -3.87 -1.96
C TYR A 115 -0.76 -4.06 -3.04
N ARG A 116 -0.32 -4.31 -4.27
CA ARG A 116 -1.19 -4.70 -5.38
C ARG A 116 -1.41 -6.19 -5.33
N ARG A 117 -2.65 -6.59 -5.22
CA ARG A 117 -3.06 -7.98 -5.15
C ARG A 117 -2.87 -8.67 -6.48
N PHE A 118 -2.78 -10.00 -6.45
CA PHE A 118 -2.68 -10.80 -7.67
C PHE A 118 -3.83 -10.51 -8.63
N LEU A 119 -3.47 -10.31 -9.90
CA LEU A 119 -4.38 -10.12 -11.02
C LEU A 119 -3.92 -11.05 -12.14
N ASP A 120 -4.83 -11.88 -12.65
CA ASP A 120 -4.56 -12.81 -13.77
C ASP A 120 -4.56 -12.04 -15.11
N THR A 121 -3.58 -11.16 -15.26
CA THR A 121 -3.34 -10.34 -16.47
C THR A 121 -1.86 -10.01 -16.56
N ASP A 122 -1.43 -9.38 -17.69
CA ASP A 122 -0.05 -8.89 -17.88
C ASP A 122 0.30 -7.66 -17.02
N HIS A 123 -0.64 -7.15 -16.20
CA HIS A 123 -0.36 -6.03 -15.30
C HIS A 123 0.50 -6.48 -14.12
N PRO A 124 1.50 -5.66 -13.72
CA PRO A 124 2.26 -5.91 -12.50
C PRO A 124 1.35 -6.05 -11.30
N SER A 125 1.41 -7.18 -10.62
CA SER A 125 0.54 -7.52 -9.49
C SER A 125 1.27 -8.44 -8.51
N ASP A 126 0.64 -8.74 -7.38
CA ASP A 126 1.19 -9.54 -6.27
C ASP A 126 2.49 -8.95 -5.70
N MET A 127 2.55 -7.62 -5.55
CA MET A 127 3.77 -6.90 -5.19
C MET A 127 3.50 -5.61 -4.41
N VAL A 128 4.51 -5.13 -3.70
CA VAL A 128 4.50 -3.79 -3.11
C VAL A 128 4.65 -2.75 -4.21
N ILE A 129 3.75 -1.78 -4.26
CA ILE A 129 3.72 -0.74 -5.30
C ILE A 129 3.96 0.67 -4.79
N ALA A 130 3.79 0.91 -3.49
CA ALA A 130 4.10 2.20 -2.88
C ALA A 130 4.44 2.05 -1.39
N GLU A 131 5.27 2.97 -0.91
CA GLU A 131 5.57 3.12 0.52
C GLU A 131 5.56 4.58 0.96
N TYR A 132 5.15 4.80 2.20
CA TYR A 132 5.31 6.02 2.96
C TYR A 132 5.89 5.65 4.33
N THR A 133 7.13 6.04 4.57
CA THR A 133 7.80 5.79 5.84
C THR A 133 8.44 7.07 6.32
N ASP A 134 7.99 7.55 7.47
CA ASP A 134 8.39 8.86 7.99
C ASP A 134 8.21 8.93 9.51
N ARG A 135 8.82 9.95 10.11
CA ARG A 135 8.57 10.34 11.48
C ARG A 135 8.56 11.87 11.60
N PRO A 136 7.51 12.53 11.14
CA PRO A 136 7.36 13.98 11.27
C PRO A 136 7.28 14.39 12.75
N ALA A 137 7.50 15.67 13.02
CA ALA A 137 7.50 16.21 14.37
C ALA A 137 6.17 15.98 15.11
N LYS A 138 5.06 15.97 14.37
CA LYS A 138 3.72 15.66 14.88
C LYS A 138 3.26 14.34 14.30
N LYS A 139 2.77 13.44 15.15
CA LYS A 139 2.20 12.16 14.74
C LYS A 139 1.01 12.28 13.78
N GLU A 140 0.23 13.37 13.94
CA GLU A 140 -0.92 13.65 13.07
C GLU A 140 -0.50 13.91 11.62
N ASP A 141 0.68 14.47 11.37
CA ASP A 141 1.20 14.67 10.03
C ASP A 141 1.51 13.33 9.36
N PHE A 142 2.00 12.33 10.13
CA PHE A 142 2.17 10.97 9.66
C PHE A 142 0.81 10.30 9.35
N TRP A 143 -0.16 10.44 10.25
CA TRP A 143 -1.49 9.88 10.04
C TRP A 143 -2.22 10.49 8.84
N ASP A 144 -2.02 11.80 8.60
CA ASP A 144 -2.53 12.46 7.40
C ASP A 144 -1.82 11.93 6.13
N GLY A 145 -0.52 11.69 6.19
CA GLY A 145 0.21 11.02 5.11
C GLY A 145 -0.37 9.62 4.79
N CYS A 146 -0.66 8.82 5.82
CA CYS A 146 -1.32 7.51 5.65
C CYS A 146 -2.71 7.65 5.01
N LEU A 147 -3.49 8.66 5.41
CA LEU A 147 -4.81 8.93 4.84
C LEU A 147 -4.70 9.36 3.37
N ARG A 148 -3.74 10.23 3.02
CA ARG A 148 -3.48 10.62 1.63
C ARG A 148 -3.10 9.42 0.77
N LEU A 149 -2.23 8.53 1.29
CA LEU A 149 -1.85 7.31 0.59
C LEU A 149 -3.06 6.40 0.35
N ALA A 150 -3.88 6.16 1.38
CA ALA A 150 -5.10 5.37 1.28
C ALA A 150 -6.11 5.97 0.28
N ALA A 151 -6.30 7.29 0.30
CA ALA A 151 -7.21 8.00 -0.60
C ALA A 151 -6.72 7.97 -2.06
N TYR A 152 -5.40 8.14 -2.27
CA TYR A 152 -4.80 8.12 -3.60
C TYR A 152 -5.00 6.77 -4.32
N TYR A 153 -4.79 5.66 -3.60
CA TYR A 153 -4.98 4.30 -4.14
C TYR A 153 -6.43 3.79 -3.97
N ASN A 154 -7.30 4.55 -3.32
CA ASN A 154 -8.62 4.08 -2.90
C ASN A 154 -8.53 2.72 -2.17
N ALA A 155 -7.48 2.55 -1.37
CA ALA A 155 -7.10 1.30 -0.72
C ALA A 155 -7.62 1.25 0.72
N LYS A 156 -8.06 0.08 1.15
CA LYS A 156 -8.32 -0.18 2.57
C LYS A 156 -7.01 -0.55 3.26
N MET A 157 -6.78 0.07 4.42
CA MET A 157 -5.55 -0.07 5.21
C MET A 157 -5.81 -0.95 6.43
N LEU A 158 -5.04 -2.02 6.60
CA LEU A 158 -5.02 -2.79 7.84
C LEU A 158 -4.01 -2.16 8.81
N VAL A 159 -4.46 -1.80 10.01
CA VAL A 159 -3.66 -1.11 11.02
C VAL A 159 -3.38 -2.02 12.20
N GLU A 160 -2.22 -1.91 12.83
CA GLU A 160 -1.98 -2.52 14.13
C GLU A 160 -2.84 -1.81 15.20
N TYR A 161 -3.71 -2.59 15.85
CA TYR A 161 -4.74 -2.06 16.76
C TYR A 161 -4.18 -1.45 18.06
N THR A 162 -2.98 -1.79 18.49
CA THR A 162 -2.39 -1.23 19.72
C THR A 162 -2.14 0.28 19.62
N LYS A 163 -2.16 0.82 18.43
CA LYS A 163 -1.97 2.25 18.11
C LYS A 163 -3.33 2.91 17.85
N ILE A 164 -4.03 3.30 18.93
CA ILE A 164 -5.41 3.83 18.85
C ILE A 164 -5.48 5.20 18.18
N GLY A 165 -4.43 6.02 18.29
CA GLY A 165 -4.44 7.40 17.82
C GLY A 165 -4.76 7.54 16.34
N ILE A 166 -4.20 6.68 15.48
CA ILE A 166 -4.47 6.70 14.04
C ILE A 166 -5.94 6.35 13.73
N LEU A 167 -6.55 5.42 14.46
CA LEU A 167 -7.96 5.06 14.29
C LEU A 167 -8.89 6.23 14.64
N ASP A 168 -8.59 6.94 15.73
CA ASP A 168 -9.32 8.14 16.12
C ASP A 168 -9.12 9.28 15.12
N TYR A 169 -7.93 9.41 14.53
CA TYR A 169 -7.67 10.36 13.45
C TYR A 169 -8.55 10.08 12.23
N PHE A 170 -8.54 8.84 11.70
CA PHE A 170 -9.37 8.46 10.56
C PHE A 170 -10.88 8.66 10.85
N LYS A 171 -11.30 8.41 12.09
CA LYS A 171 -12.67 8.68 12.52
C LYS A 171 -13.01 10.18 12.48
N ARG A 172 -12.14 11.05 13.00
CA ARG A 172 -12.32 12.51 12.97
C ARG A 172 -12.38 13.05 11.55
N MET A 173 -11.60 12.46 10.64
CA MET A 173 -11.56 12.83 9.22
C MET A 173 -12.70 12.19 8.40
N ASN A 174 -13.66 11.50 9.04
CA ASN A 174 -14.73 10.76 8.37
C ASN A 174 -14.22 9.73 7.34
N ALA A 175 -13.05 9.15 7.58
CA ALA A 175 -12.28 8.33 6.65
C ALA A 175 -12.23 6.84 7.06
N LEU A 176 -13.15 6.38 7.94
CA LEU A 176 -13.19 4.99 8.40
C LEU A 176 -13.39 3.97 7.26
N HIS A 177 -13.92 4.40 6.12
CA HIS A 177 -14.09 3.55 4.95
C HIS A 177 -12.77 3.13 4.30
N TYR A 178 -11.65 3.84 4.58
CA TYR A 178 -10.31 3.43 4.21
C TYR A 178 -9.65 2.48 5.22
N LEU A 179 -10.33 2.10 6.29
CA LEU A 179 -9.79 1.11 7.22
C LEU A 179 -10.38 -0.27 6.95
N LYS A 180 -9.50 -1.27 6.99
CA LYS A 180 -9.90 -2.68 6.94
C LYS A 180 -10.47 -3.09 8.31
N GLU A 181 -11.63 -3.72 8.28
CA GLU A 181 -12.15 -4.42 9.45
C GLU A 181 -11.21 -5.58 9.83
N LYS A 182 -11.29 -6.01 11.07
CA LYS A 182 -10.44 -7.10 11.55
C LYS A 182 -10.58 -8.34 10.66
N PRO A 183 -9.48 -8.85 10.09
CA PRO A 183 -9.49 -10.04 9.26
C PRO A 183 -9.97 -11.29 10.02
N GLU A 184 -10.68 -12.18 9.33
CA GLU A 184 -11.14 -13.44 9.92
C GLU A 184 -9.96 -14.33 10.37
N SER A 185 -8.88 -14.35 9.57
CA SER A 185 -7.63 -15.04 9.87
C SER A 185 -6.98 -14.59 11.19
N ALA A 186 -7.25 -13.35 11.63
CA ALA A 186 -6.77 -12.79 12.90
C ALA A 186 -7.79 -12.91 14.06
N HIS A 187 -8.91 -13.62 13.87
CA HIS A 187 -9.89 -13.84 14.92
C HIS A 187 -9.44 -14.94 15.89
N ASN A 188 -9.39 -14.60 17.18
CA ASN A 188 -9.27 -15.61 18.22
C ASN A 188 -10.65 -16.12 18.60
N PRO A 189 -10.95 -17.44 18.47
CA PRO A 189 -12.20 -18.01 18.93
C PRO A 189 -12.37 -17.73 20.44
N GLY A 190 -13.47 -17.10 20.80
CA GLY A 190 -13.80 -16.82 22.19
C GLY A 190 -13.48 -15.42 22.73
N THR A 191 -12.80 -14.57 21.97
CA THR A 191 -12.57 -13.18 22.38
C THR A 191 -13.64 -12.26 21.79
N LYS A 192 -14.49 -11.68 22.64
CA LYS A 192 -15.37 -10.57 22.24
C LYS A 192 -14.49 -9.35 21.96
N THR A 193 -14.08 -9.16 20.70
CA THR A 193 -13.31 -7.98 20.32
C THR A 193 -14.22 -6.76 20.30
N ARG A 194 -13.91 -5.77 21.13
CA ARG A 194 -14.60 -4.46 21.16
C ARG A 194 -14.35 -3.63 19.90
N ASN A 195 -13.34 -3.96 19.13
CA ASN A 195 -12.87 -3.13 18.04
C ASN A 195 -13.15 -3.76 16.68
N ARG A 196 -13.75 -2.93 15.83
CA ARG A 196 -14.15 -3.30 14.47
C ARG A 196 -12.96 -3.27 13.50
N TYR A 197 -12.00 -2.34 13.68
CA TYR A 197 -10.91 -2.09 12.75
C TYR A 197 -9.57 -2.50 13.33
N GLY A 198 -8.65 -2.89 12.44
CA GLY A 198 -7.28 -3.22 12.79
C GLY A 198 -7.10 -4.61 13.42
N VAL A 199 -5.85 -4.99 13.61
CA VAL A 199 -5.44 -6.29 14.14
C VAL A 199 -4.55 -6.11 15.37
N HIS A 200 -4.76 -6.93 16.39
CA HIS A 200 -3.89 -6.97 17.57
C HIS A 200 -2.71 -7.91 17.31
N MET A 201 -1.49 -7.40 17.36
CA MET A 201 -0.26 -8.16 17.13
C MET A 201 0.06 -9.06 18.34
N ASN A 202 -0.76 -10.09 18.55
CA ASN A 202 -0.47 -11.15 19.51
C ASN A 202 0.48 -12.20 18.90
N LYS A 203 0.93 -13.16 19.70
CA LYS A 203 1.88 -14.19 19.25
C LYS A 203 1.39 -14.99 18.04
N GLN A 204 0.10 -15.29 17.95
CA GLN A 204 -0.46 -16.07 16.85
C GLN A 204 -0.50 -15.25 15.55
N VAL A 205 -0.94 -13.99 15.62
CA VAL A 205 -0.96 -13.08 14.47
C VAL A 205 0.45 -12.77 14.00
N LYS A 206 1.42 -12.60 14.94
CA LYS A 206 2.81 -12.40 14.60
C LYS A 206 3.40 -13.62 13.87
N SER A 207 3.13 -14.84 14.38
CA SER A 207 3.58 -16.06 13.70
C SER A 207 2.99 -16.18 12.30
N LEU A 208 1.66 -15.97 12.15
CA LEU A 208 1.00 -15.97 10.84
C LEU A 208 1.64 -14.96 9.89
N MET A 209 1.87 -13.74 10.35
CA MET A 209 2.51 -12.69 9.55
C MET A 209 3.91 -13.10 9.09
N GLU A 210 4.70 -13.65 9.99
CA GLU A 210 6.07 -14.12 9.71
C GLU A 210 6.06 -15.28 8.70
N ASP A 211 5.12 -16.22 8.82
CA ASP A 211 5.00 -17.34 7.89
C ASP A 211 4.60 -16.85 6.50
N LEU A 212 3.64 -15.91 6.40
CA LEU A 212 3.25 -15.30 5.12
C LEU A 212 4.40 -14.52 4.46
N MET A 213 5.20 -13.79 5.25
CA MET A 213 6.38 -13.11 4.71
C MET A 213 7.44 -14.10 4.21
N ASP A 214 7.64 -15.22 4.93
CA ASP A 214 8.59 -16.27 4.52
C ASP A 214 8.15 -16.92 3.21
N ASP A 215 6.87 -17.26 3.07
CA ASP A 215 6.30 -17.82 1.85
C ASP A 215 6.43 -16.83 0.68
N TYR A 216 6.06 -15.56 0.90
CA TYR A 216 6.20 -14.53 -0.13
C TYR A 216 7.65 -14.34 -0.59
N ILE A 217 8.61 -14.30 0.34
CA ILE A 217 10.02 -14.14 -0.01
C ILE A 217 10.52 -15.35 -0.81
N ARG A 218 10.06 -16.55 -0.50
CA ARG A 218 10.45 -17.77 -1.24
C ARG A 218 9.92 -17.79 -2.67
N GLU A 219 8.74 -17.25 -2.89
CA GLU A 219 8.03 -17.30 -4.16
C GLU A 219 8.27 -16.05 -5.02
N ASN A 220 8.32 -14.86 -4.38
CA ASN A 220 8.25 -13.56 -5.06
C ASN A 220 9.33 -12.57 -4.59
N ALA A 221 10.48 -13.02 -4.09
CA ALA A 221 11.54 -12.09 -3.66
C ALA A 221 11.97 -11.12 -4.75
N GLU A 222 11.90 -11.52 -6.01
CA GLU A 222 12.27 -10.69 -7.16
C GLU A 222 11.30 -9.53 -7.43
N ASP A 223 10.09 -9.57 -6.84
CA ASP A 223 9.08 -8.53 -6.94
C ASP A 223 9.14 -7.53 -5.77
N ILE A 224 10.11 -7.66 -4.88
CA ILE A 224 10.39 -6.66 -3.85
C ILE A 224 11.35 -5.61 -4.43
N TRP A 225 10.81 -4.44 -4.77
CA TRP A 225 11.57 -3.37 -5.43
C TRP A 225 12.16 -2.32 -4.47
N PHE A 226 11.60 -2.20 -3.26
CA PHE A 226 11.97 -1.18 -2.30
C PHE A 226 13.18 -1.63 -1.47
N MET A 227 14.31 -0.95 -1.67
CA MET A 227 15.59 -1.29 -1.03
C MET A 227 15.50 -1.27 0.50
N ASP A 228 14.83 -0.26 1.05
CA ASP A 228 14.69 -0.14 2.50
C ASP A 228 13.85 -1.28 3.11
N LEU A 229 12.84 -1.78 2.36
CA LEU A 229 12.09 -2.97 2.76
C LEU A 229 12.94 -4.23 2.72
N LEU A 230 13.76 -4.42 1.67
CA LEU A 230 14.73 -5.53 1.59
C LEU A 230 15.72 -5.51 2.77
N ASP A 231 16.19 -4.32 3.15
CA ASP A 231 17.10 -4.15 4.28
C ASP A 231 16.46 -4.53 5.62
N GLU A 232 15.21 -4.11 5.84
CA GLU A 232 14.46 -4.46 7.04
C GLU A 232 14.10 -5.94 7.11
N LEU A 233 13.70 -6.57 5.99
CA LEU A 233 13.43 -8.00 5.92
C LEU A 233 14.69 -8.81 6.21
N SER A 234 15.85 -8.39 5.68
CA SER A 234 17.15 -9.04 5.95
C SER A 234 17.58 -8.92 7.41
N ALA A 235 17.19 -7.83 8.08
CA ALA A 235 17.53 -7.55 9.48
C ALA A 235 16.38 -7.86 10.45
N TYR A 236 15.32 -8.54 10.00
CA TYR A 236 14.12 -8.78 10.79
C TYR A 236 14.42 -9.46 12.13
N GLY A 237 13.87 -8.90 13.19
CA GLY A 237 14.11 -9.36 14.57
C GLY A 237 15.39 -8.83 15.23
N THR A 238 16.25 -8.08 14.53
CA THR A 238 17.49 -7.52 15.08
C THR A 238 17.48 -5.99 15.20
N LYS A 239 16.64 -5.31 14.42
CA LYS A 239 16.48 -3.84 14.36
C LYS A 239 15.00 -3.49 14.28
N ASN A 240 14.71 -2.18 14.27
CA ASN A 240 13.39 -1.68 13.92
C ASN A 240 13.02 -2.14 12.50
N THR A 241 11.79 -2.63 12.34
CA THR A 241 11.31 -3.28 11.13
C THR A 241 9.90 -2.81 10.79
N ASP A 242 9.71 -1.48 10.86
CA ASP A 242 8.40 -0.84 10.71
C ASP A 242 7.80 -1.09 9.29
N ARG A 243 8.64 -1.07 8.24
CA ARG A 243 8.24 -1.44 6.88
C ARG A 243 7.87 -2.92 6.76
N ALA A 244 8.69 -3.79 7.35
CA ALA A 244 8.44 -5.23 7.33
C ALA A 244 7.12 -5.56 8.05
N ILE A 245 6.79 -4.87 9.15
CA ILE A 245 5.50 -5.03 9.84
C ILE A 245 4.35 -4.51 8.96
N ALA A 246 4.47 -3.32 8.36
CA ALA A 246 3.46 -2.79 7.45
C ALA A 246 3.24 -3.71 6.23
N PHE A 247 4.30 -4.28 5.67
CA PHE A 247 4.23 -5.30 4.61
C PHE A 247 3.53 -6.57 5.08
N GLY A 248 3.89 -7.10 6.24
CA GLY A 248 3.23 -8.27 6.81
C GLY A 248 1.75 -8.06 7.07
N LEU A 249 1.33 -6.83 7.45
CA LEU A 249 -0.08 -6.45 7.57
C LEU A 249 -0.78 -6.47 6.19
N CYS A 250 -0.10 -6.07 5.10
CA CYS A 250 -0.65 -6.21 3.75
C CYS A 250 -0.90 -7.68 3.41
N LEU A 251 0.01 -8.58 3.73
CA LEU A 251 -0.15 -10.02 3.47
C LEU A 251 -1.31 -10.62 4.28
N ILE A 252 -1.45 -10.27 5.56
CA ILE A 252 -2.62 -10.67 6.37
C ILE A 252 -3.92 -10.11 5.76
N HIS A 253 -3.91 -8.87 5.27
CA HIS A 253 -5.06 -8.26 4.60
C HIS A 253 -5.42 -9.01 3.31
N ASN A 254 -4.42 -9.49 2.57
CA ASN A 254 -4.60 -10.16 1.29
C ASN A 254 -5.32 -11.51 1.41
N ILE A 255 -5.11 -12.26 2.50
CA ILE A 255 -5.71 -13.59 2.71
C ILE A 255 -7.24 -13.56 2.67
N ASP A 256 -7.87 -12.51 3.21
CA ASP A 256 -9.31 -12.43 3.39
C ASP A 256 -10.11 -12.13 2.11
N ASN A 257 -9.44 -11.79 1.02
CA ASN A 257 -10.10 -11.29 -0.19
C ASN A 257 -9.68 -12.08 -1.43
N TYR A 258 -10.49 -13.00 -1.87
CA TYR A 258 -10.13 -13.94 -2.95
C TYR A 258 -10.43 -13.46 -4.37
N ARG A 259 -11.14 -12.35 -4.59
CA ARG A 259 -11.53 -11.93 -5.94
C ARG A 259 -11.40 -10.42 -6.13
N ILE A 260 -10.57 -10.05 -7.08
CA ILE A 260 -10.47 -8.70 -7.63
C ILE A 260 -11.56 -8.57 -8.70
N GLN A 261 -12.34 -7.49 -8.64
CA GLN A 261 -13.37 -7.20 -9.63
C GLN A 261 -12.95 -5.97 -10.43
N ALA A 262 -12.85 -6.11 -11.75
CA ALA A 262 -12.80 -4.95 -12.62
C ALA A 262 -14.09 -4.13 -12.42
N LYS A 263 -13.98 -2.81 -12.40
CA LYS A 263 -15.17 -1.97 -12.54
C LYS A 263 -15.81 -2.30 -13.89
N PRO A 264 -17.14 -2.45 -13.95
CA PRO A 264 -17.79 -2.51 -15.24
C PRO A 264 -17.35 -1.23 -15.99
N LYS A 265 -16.87 -1.39 -17.22
CA LYS A 265 -16.76 -0.24 -18.14
C LYS A 265 -18.13 0.42 -18.07
N GLU A 266 -18.18 1.69 -17.68
CA GLU A 266 -19.34 2.50 -18.01
C GLU A 266 -19.38 2.41 -19.53
N GLU A 267 -20.20 1.51 -20.05
CA GLU A 267 -20.64 1.63 -21.41
C GLU A 267 -21.24 3.03 -21.45
N GLU A 268 -20.59 3.95 -22.16
CA GLU A 268 -21.29 5.08 -22.73
C GLU A 268 -22.36 4.41 -23.61
N ILE A 269 -23.45 4.05 -22.97
CA ILE A 269 -24.66 3.72 -23.69
C ILE A 269 -25.00 5.04 -24.33
N ASP A 270 -24.62 5.19 -25.61
CA ASP A 270 -25.12 6.20 -26.48
C ASP A 270 -26.61 5.90 -26.68
N ILE A 271 -27.33 6.06 -25.58
CA ILE A 271 -28.76 6.19 -25.63
C ILE A 271 -28.91 7.59 -26.22
N GLY A 272 -29.23 7.68 -27.50
CA GLY A 272 -29.61 8.92 -28.14
C GLY A 272 -30.79 9.55 -27.37
N PHE A 273 -30.45 10.13 -26.22
CA PHE A 273 -31.41 10.85 -25.40
C PHE A 273 -31.64 12.20 -26.02
N ASN A 274 -32.75 12.31 -26.68
CA ASN A 274 -33.40 13.57 -26.89
C ASN A 274 -33.64 14.22 -25.52
N LYS A 275 -32.81 15.20 -25.17
CA LYS A 275 -32.97 15.95 -23.93
C LYS A 275 -34.08 16.95 -24.07
N TYR A 276 -35.16 16.83 -23.26
CA TYR A 276 -36.17 17.87 -23.19
C TYR A 276 -35.63 19.10 -22.47
N VAL A 277 -35.48 20.20 -23.19
CA VAL A 277 -35.09 21.49 -22.61
C VAL A 277 -36.34 22.38 -22.59
N ARG A 278 -36.61 23.00 -21.43
CA ARG A 278 -37.70 23.95 -21.28
C ARG A 278 -37.33 25.25 -22.01
N GLY A 279 -38.08 25.59 -23.06
CA GLY A 279 -37.93 26.86 -23.73
C GLY A 279 -38.31 28.04 -22.82
N LYS A 280 -37.95 29.28 -23.22
CA LYS A 280 -38.32 30.52 -22.50
C LYS A 280 -39.87 30.72 -22.37
N ASP A 281 -40.63 30.04 -23.19
CA ASP A 281 -42.09 29.96 -23.20
C ASP A 281 -42.68 28.89 -22.26
N GLY A 282 -41.80 28.18 -21.52
CA GLY A 282 -42.19 27.12 -20.58
C GLY A 282 -42.54 25.79 -21.24
N VAL A 283 -42.50 25.68 -22.56
CA VAL A 283 -42.85 24.47 -23.30
C VAL A 283 -41.62 23.56 -23.42
N PRO A 284 -41.69 22.26 -23.06
CA PRO A 284 -40.59 21.32 -23.24
C PRO A 284 -40.37 21.04 -24.73
N ARG A 285 -39.16 21.27 -25.22
CA ARG A 285 -38.72 20.94 -26.58
C ARG A 285 -37.68 19.85 -26.56
N LEU A 286 -37.80 18.91 -27.51
CA LEU A 286 -36.85 17.85 -27.74
C LEU A 286 -35.61 18.45 -28.42
N VAL A 287 -34.42 18.32 -27.76
CA VAL A 287 -33.12 18.74 -28.35
C VAL A 287 -32.30 17.52 -28.56
N ASP A 288 -31.92 17.26 -29.82
CA ASP A 288 -30.99 16.22 -30.18
C ASP A 288 -29.58 16.62 -29.67
N VAL A 289 -29.00 15.85 -28.73
CA VAL A 289 -27.68 16.12 -28.12
C VAL A 289 -26.55 15.73 -29.07
N MET A 290 -26.83 15.12 -30.22
CA MET A 290 -25.82 14.63 -31.17
C MET A 290 -25.23 15.68 -32.11
N SER A 291 -25.70 16.92 -32.14
CA SER A 291 -25.08 17.96 -32.97
C SER A 291 -24.00 18.74 -32.17
N LYS A 292 -22.82 18.18 -31.97
CA LYS A 292 -21.64 18.99 -31.74
C LYS A 292 -21.37 19.83 -32.98
N GLY A 293 -21.96 21.01 -33.05
CA GLY A 293 -21.66 21.88 -34.19
C GLY A 293 -22.43 23.19 -34.29
N ASP A 294 -23.50 23.38 -33.57
CA ASP A 294 -24.29 24.63 -33.78
C ASP A 294 -24.57 25.34 -32.45
N GLN A 295 -23.65 26.25 -32.08
CA GLN A 295 -23.87 27.20 -30.98
C GLN A 295 -24.79 28.38 -31.31
N SER A 296 -25.57 28.29 -32.35
CA SER A 296 -26.36 29.43 -32.86
C SER A 296 -27.81 29.52 -32.37
N TYR A 297 -28.25 28.71 -31.43
CA TYR A 297 -29.62 28.71 -30.94
C TYR A 297 -29.85 29.21 -29.52
N PHE A 298 -28.97 30.09 -29.02
CA PHE A 298 -29.24 30.82 -27.78
C PHE A 298 -29.25 32.31 -28.06
N PHE A 299 -30.41 32.80 -28.55
CA PHE A 299 -30.83 34.18 -28.39
C PHE A 299 -32.35 34.24 -28.11
#